data_e19135685ca00e060e2f5201ac2643af
#
_entry.id   e19135685ca00e060e2f5201ac2643af
#
_cell.length_a   1.000
_cell.length_b   1.000
_cell.length_c   1.000
_cell.angle_alpha   90.00
_cell.angle_beta   90.00
_cell.angle_gamma   90.00
#
_symmetry.space_group_name_H-M   'P 1'
#
loop_
_entity.id
_entity.type
_entity.pdbx_description
1 polymer ?
#
loop_
_entity_poly.entity_id
_entity_poly.type
_entity_poly.pdbx_seq_one_letter_code
_entity_poly.pdbx_strand_id
1 'polypeptide(L)'
;DGINEILKGFGWAANPADVTGFANSESFPQIMNFMIGEPEVGTLVVASSGGDPQAEQVIDQRDQGLTNPVDQQKGLVFLWTGSRNTTAGLEKLKNAQVPVFYTPNRLATGLRGYLDYHQWLDKFREEGFPHTPPIEENQTEVISNLPGNRGGHSLSESDSKALIVAWGVPGTRETLVSSQGEAVAAARVLRHPVALKLDSPDVLHKTEAGLVWLGLDRDQDVWNAYAEIMSIAEGLARSQETDPGLPSGQDTISINGVLVQEMVSGAVEVIIGISYDPQLGPVLLFGTGGVMVEVYNDVALRLCPVSLREAHEMIAQVKGSVLLRGFRGQPPADIDALAETLVHVSHMGMHLEGRL
;
A
#
# COMPACT_ATOMS: atom_id res chain seq x y z
N ASP A 1 22.78 36.79 -11.10
CA ASP A 1 23.74 37.81 -11.61
C ASP A 1 25.16 37.55 -11.07
N GLY A 2 25.37 37.26 -9.77
CA GLY A 2 26.70 37.12 -9.17
C GLY A 2 27.56 35.98 -9.77
N ILE A 3 26.99 34.86 -10.18
CA ILE A 3 27.77 33.80 -10.87
C ILE A 3 28.27 34.28 -12.23
N ASN A 4 27.48 35.03 -12.98
CA ASN A 4 27.90 35.59 -14.27
C ASN A 4 29.05 36.56 -14.15
N GLU A 5 29.12 37.33 -13.06
CA GLU A 5 30.24 38.24 -12.77
C GLU A 5 31.54 37.45 -12.52
N ILE A 6 31.45 36.32 -11.81
CA ILE A 6 32.60 35.44 -11.56
C ILE A 6 33.05 34.76 -12.86
N LEU A 7 32.10 34.25 -13.65
CA LEU A 7 32.38 33.54 -14.91
C LEU A 7 32.81 34.46 -16.08
N LYS A 8 32.63 35.78 -15.98
CA LYS A 8 33.03 36.78 -17.01
C LYS A 8 32.54 36.44 -18.43
N GLY A 9 31.31 35.87 -18.52
CA GLY A 9 30.70 35.49 -19.79
C GLY A 9 31.08 34.11 -20.34
N PHE A 10 31.83 33.31 -19.57
CA PHE A 10 32.12 31.91 -19.89
C PHE A 10 31.32 31.01 -18.94
N GLY A 11 30.66 29.99 -19.50
CA GLY A 11 29.82 29.07 -18.75
C GLY A 11 28.35 29.48 -18.74
N TRP A 12 27.56 28.82 -17.88
CA TRP A 12 26.12 29.00 -17.78
C TRP A 12 25.71 29.13 -16.31
N ALA A 13 25.25 30.31 -15.94
CA ALA A 13 24.78 30.61 -14.59
C ALA A 13 23.28 30.24 -14.44
N ALA A 14 22.98 28.96 -14.31
CA ALA A 14 21.64 28.46 -14.08
C ALA A 14 21.70 27.28 -13.09
N ASN A 15 20.64 26.51 -12.99
CA ASN A 15 20.64 25.20 -12.30
C ASN A 15 20.34 24.10 -13.35
N PRO A 16 21.34 23.29 -13.74
CA PRO A 16 22.72 23.28 -13.25
C PRO A 16 23.57 24.46 -13.76
N ALA A 17 24.55 24.86 -12.95
CA ALA A 17 25.55 25.83 -13.37
C ALA A 17 26.71 25.13 -14.08
N ASP A 18 27.02 25.51 -15.31
CA ASP A 18 28.21 25.05 -16.03
C ASP A 18 29.35 26.00 -15.84
N VAL A 19 30.35 25.57 -15.06
CA VAL A 19 31.53 26.39 -14.69
C VAL A 19 32.79 25.98 -15.47
N THR A 20 32.63 25.16 -16.52
CA THR A 20 33.69 24.54 -17.33
C THR A 20 34.97 25.36 -17.42
N GLY A 21 36.14 24.71 -17.51
CA GLY A 21 37.46 25.23 -17.90
C GLY A 21 37.98 26.53 -17.27
N PHE A 22 37.11 27.40 -16.77
CA PHE A 22 37.42 28.67 -16.15
C PHE A 22 37.37 28.67 -14.63
N ALA A 23 36.79 27.63 -14.03
CA ALA A 23 36.80 27.45 -12.59
C ALA A 23 38.24 27.11 -12.16
N ASN A 24 38.89 28.06 -11.54
CA ASN A 24 40.20 27.89 -10.92
C ASN A 24 40.05 27.75 -9.39
N SER A 25 41.17 27.64 -8.70
CA SER A 25 41.24 27.54 -7.24
C SER A 25 40.61 28.70 -6.48
N GLU A 26 40.41 29.84 -7.12
CA GLU A 26 39.81 31.03 -6.52
C GLU A 26 38.32 31.17 -6.87
N SER A 27 37.95 30.98 -8.13
CA SER A 27 36.59 31.20 -8.61
C SER A 27 35.61 30.05 -8.24
N PHE A 28 36.08 28.79 -8.22
CA PHE A 28 35.25 27.64 -7.92
C PHE A 28 34.64 27.70 -6.50
N PRO A 29 35.41 27.98 -5.45
CA PRO A 29 34.90 28.19 -4.11
C PRO A 29 33.86 29.31 -4.01
N GLN A 30 34.10 30.43 -4.70
CA GLN A 30 33.18 31.57 -4.70
C GLN A 30 31.84 31.21 -5.30
N ILE A 31 31.82 30.44 -6.41
CA ILE A 31 30.59 29.95 -7.05
C ILE A 31 29.86 29.00 -6.14
N MET A 32 30.56 28.06 -5.51
CA MET A 32 29.93 27.12 -4.55
C MET A 32 29.26 27.85 -3.39
N ASN A 33 29.97 28.81 -2.79
CA ASN A 33 29.43 29.63 -1.70
C ASN A 33 28.20 30.41 -2.14
N PHE A 34 28.24 30.98 -3.34
CA PHE A 34 27.12 31.70 -3.90
C PHE A 34 25.90 30.76 -4.07
N MET A 35 26.10 29.60 -4.66
CA MET A 35 24.99 28.63 -4.88
C MET A 35 24.41 28.09 -3.58
N ILE A 36 25.26 27.71 -2.62
CA ILE A 36 24.80 27.16 -1.35
C ILE A 36 24.19 28.23 -0.44
N GLY A 37 24.56 29.49 -0.63
CA GLY A 37 23.99 30.65 0.07
C GLY A 37 22.53 30.94 -0.34
N GLU A 38 22.09 30.50 -1.52
CA GLU A 38 20.72 30.73 -1.97
C GLU A 38 19.68 29.97 -1.07
N PRO A 39 18.65 30.68 -0.57
CA PRO A 39 17.68 30.09 0.35
C PRO A 39 16.97 28.85 -0.20
N GLU A 40 16.75 28.78 -1.51
CA GLU A 40 16.04 27.69 -2.17
C GLU A 40 16.93 26.46 -2.42
N VAL A 41 18.23 26.53 -2.17
CA VAL A 41 19.17 25.41 -2.35
C VAL A 41 19.31 24.64 -1.04
N GLY A 42 18.74 23.45 -0.95
CA GLY A 42 18.89 22.54 0.18
C GLY A 42 20.12 21.63 0.07
N THR A 43 20.53 21.28 -1.15
CA THR A 43 21.68 20.41 -1.41
C THR A 43 22.42 20.87 -2.65
N LEU A 44 23.73 21.00 -2.53
CA LEU A 44 24.64 21.29 -3.65
C LEU A 44 25.25 19.99 -4.17
N VAL A 45 25.08 19.73 -5.46
CA VAL A 45 25.75 18.62 -6.16
C VAL A 45 26.91 19.18 -6.97
N VAL A 46 28.12 18.73 -6.65
CA VAL A 46 29.31 19.05 -7.43
C VAL A 46 29.63 17.91 -8.37
N ALA A 47 29.51 18.14 -9.69
CA ALA A 47 29.85 17.16 -10.70
C ALA A 47 31.22 17.46 -11.30
N SER A 48 32.16 16.50 -11.25
CA SER A 48 33.49 16.65 -11.81
C SER A 48 33.92 15.39 -12.57
N SER A 49 34.61 15.63 -13.68
CA SER A 49 35.24 14.54 -14.47
C SER A 49 36.57 14.05 -13.88
N GLY A 50 36.94 14.60 -12.73
CA GLY A 50 38.08 14.12 -11.95
C GLY A 50 39.33 14.99 -12.08
N GLY A 51 39.93 15.24 -10.96
CA GLY A 51 41.20 15.83 -10.67
C GLY A 51 41.25 16.12 -9.18
N ASP A 52 42.28 15.65 -8.51
CA ASP A 52 42.49 15.86 -7.08
C ASP A 52 42.33 17.32 -6.60
N PRO A 53 42.74 18.34 -7.40
CA PRO A 53 42.60 19.73 -6.99
C PRO A 53 41.16 20.17 -6.72
N GLN A 54 40.21 19.71 -7.50
CA GLN A 54 38.77 20.06 -7.31
C GLN A 54 38.17 19.41 -6.06
N ALA A 55 38.55 18.17 -5.78
CA ALA A 55 38.12 17.48 -4.55
C ALA A 55 38.69 18.18 -3.32
N GLU A 56 39.95 18.64 -3.38
CA GLU A 56 40.61 19.42 -2.31
C GLU A 56 39.89 20.73 -2.06
N GLN A 57 39.56 21.48 -3.12
CA GLN A 57 38.83 22.73 -3.01
C GLN A 57 37.46 22.60 -2.36
N VAL A 58 36.73 21.55 -2.70
CA VAL A 58 35.41 21.26 -2.07
C VAL A 58 35.54 21.00 -0.58
N ILE A 59 36.60 20.29 -0.17
CA ILE A 59 36.85 19.99 1.24
C ILE A 59 37.31 21.24 1.98
N ASP A 60 38.26 21.96 1.43
CA ASP A 60 38.79 23.18 2.05
C ASP A 60 37.70 24.24 2.23
N GLN A 61 36.76 24.32 1.30
CA GLN A 61 35.58 25.19 1.42
C GLN A 61 34.62 24.75 2.52
N ARG A 62 34.39 23.46 2.68
CA ARG A 62 33.57 22.93 3.78
C ARG A 62 34.18 23.29 5.12
N ASP A 63 35.50 23.15 5.24
CA ASP A 63 36.21 23.42 6.48
C ASP A 63 36.37 24.91 6.79
N GLN A 64 36.45 25.77 5.76
CA GLN A 64 36.70 27.20 5.91
C GLN A 64 35.45 28.09 5.85
N GLY A 65 34.44 27.75 5.12
CA GLY A 65 33.32 28.64 4.77
C GLY A 65 31.92 28.16 5.16
N LEU A 66 31.71 26.86 5.30
CA LEU A 66 30.43 26.29 5.68
C LEU A 66 30.19 26.24 7.21
N THR A 67 30.92 27.06 7.95
CA THR A 67 30.82 27.17 9.41
C THR A 67 29.71 28.10 9.87
N ASN A 68 28.94 28.70 8.95
CA ASN A 68 27.77 29.48 9.33
C ASN A 68 26.64 28.55 9.79
N PRO A 69 25.99 28.78 10.95
CA PRO A 69 24.92 27.89 11.46
C PRO A 69 23.76 27.60 10.48
N VAL A 70 23.50 28.52 9.55
CA VAL A 70 22.51 28.37 8.48
C VAL A 70 22.97 27.34 7.44
N ASP A 71 24.27 27.26 7.16
CA ASP A 71 24.84 26.43 6.10
C ASP A 71 25.08 24.97 6.57
N GLN A 72 25.15 24.73 7.88
CA GLN A 72 25.29 23.35 8.45
C GLN A 72 24.10 22.43 8.18
N GLN A 73 22.96 22.97 7.75
CA GLN A 73 21.78 22.21 7.39
C GLN A 73 21.71 21.83 5.90
N LYS A 74 22.61 22.39 5.07
CA LYS A 74 22.60 22.13 3.62
C LYS A 74 23.50 20.97 3.25
N GLY A 75 23.01 20.12 2.33
CA GLY A 75 23.75 18.95 1.86
C GLY A 75 24.83 19.33 0.84
N LEU A 76 25.97 18.64 0.91
CA LEU A 76 27.00 18.67 -0.14
C LEU A 76 27.22 17.23 -0.63
N VAL A 77 27.12 17.02 -1.94
CA VAL A 77 27.24 15.70 -2.57
C VAL A 77 28.16 15.82 -3.79
N PHE A 78 29.00 14.82 -4.01
CA PHE A 78 29.93 14.80 -5.12
C PHE A 78 29.56 13.71 -6.15
N LEU A 79 29.45 14.10 -7.43
CA LEU A 79 29.33 13.19 -8.56
C LEU A 79 30.69 13.09 -9.26
N TRP A 80 31.38 11.96 -9.01
CA TRP A 80 32.69 11.69 -9.61
C TRP A 80 32.51 10.92 -10.91
N THR A 81 32.65 11.58 -12.06
CA THR A 81 32.48 10.97 -13.38
C THR A 81 33.79 10.50 -14.02
N GLY A 82 34.93 10.75 -13.36
CA GLY A 82 36.26 10.36 -13.82
C GLY A 82 36.66 8.93 -13.49
N SER A 83 37.96 8.63 -13.55
CA SER A 83 38.53 7.32 -13.21
C SER A 83 38.20 6.92 -11.77
N ARG A 84 37.91 5.64 -11.56
CA ARG A 84 37.68 5.07 -10.21
C ARG A 84 38.97 4.74 -9.47
N ASN A 85 40.14 5.00 -10.06
CA ASN A 85 41.38 4.79 -9.37
C ASN A 85 41.41 5.70 -8.13
N THR A 86 41.81 5.14 -7.00
CA THR A 86 41.88 5.86 -5.73
C THR A 86 42.87 7.00 -5.89
N THR A 87 42.35 8.22 -5.80
CA THR A 87 43.14 9.46 -5.83
C THR A 87 43.12 10.04 -4.42
N ALA A 88 44.13 10.86 -4.09
CA ALA A 88 44.20 11.52 -2.79
C ALA A 88 42.96 12.39 -2.53
N GLY A 89 42.39 13.03 -3.57
CA GLY A 89 41.15 13.80 -3.45
C GLY A 89 39.93 12.95 -3.09
N LEU A 90 39.79 11.75 -3.67
CA LEU A 90 38.69 10.85 -3.33
C LEU A 90 38.78 10.37 -1.88
N GLU A 91 39.99 10.11 -1.39
CA GLU A 91 40.20 9.76 0.02
C GLU A 91 39.88 10.92 0.96
N LYS A 92 40.25 12.16 0.60
CA LYS A 92 39.86 13.35 1.34
C LYS A 92 38.33 13.51 1.41
N LEU A 93 37.61 13.37 0.29
CA LEU A 93 36.16 13.43 0.27
C LEU A 93 35.52 12.37 1.20
N LYS A 94 36.03 11.15 1.17
CA LYS A 94 35.55 10.07 2.06
C LYS A 94 35.84 10.38 3.53
N ASN A 95 37.03 10.85 3.84
CA ASN A 95 37.41 11.20 5.21
C ASN A 95 36.62 12.39 5.74
N ALA A 96 36.25 13.34 4.88
CA ALA A 96 35.36 14.46 5.18
C ALA A 96 33.89 14.06 5.22
N GLN A 97 33.57 12.77 5.03
CA GLN A 97 32.20 12.24 5.00
C GLN A 97 31.30 12.90 3.94
N VAL A 98 31.86 13.36 2.83
CA VAL A 98 31.10 13.86 1.68
C VAL A 98 30.62 12.66 0.87
N PRO A 99 29.31 12.47 0.65
CA PRO A 99 28.78 11.42 -0.19
C PRO A 99 29.30 11.54 -1.63
N VAL A 100 29.87 10.44 -2.16
CA VAL A 100 30.44 10.40 -3.52
C VAL A 100 29.68 9.36 -4.33
N PHE A 101 29.15 9.79 -5.47
CA PHE A 101 28.48 8.93 -6.46
C PHE A 101 29.30 8.90 -7.75
N TYR A 102 29.25 7.76 -8.46
CA TYR A 102 30.02 7.56 -9.68
C TYR A 102 29.17 7.58 -10.95
N THR A 103 27.84 7.63 -10.80
CA THR A 103 26.91 7.74 -11.93
C THR A 103 25.74 8.63 -11.57
N PRO A 104 25.17 9.37 -12.55
CA PRO A 104 23.99 10.23 -12.30
C PRO A 104 22.79 9.45 -11.76
N ASN A 105 22.55 8.23 -12.27
CA ASN A 105 21.44 7.40 -11.81
C ASN A 105 21.54 7.02 -10.33
N ARG A 106 22.72 6.63 -9.87
CA ARG A 106 22.94 6.31 -8.45
C ARG A 106 22.81 7.55 -7.56
N LEU A 107 23.30 8.70 -8.03
CA LEU A 107 23.12 9.97 -7.36
C LEU A 107 21.62 10.28 -7.22
N ALA A 108 20.87 10.24 -8.31
CA ALA A 108 19.43 10.52 -8.30
C ALA A 108 18.66 9.58 -7.35
N THR A 109 18.95 8.27 -7.41
CA THR A 109 18.33 7.29 -6.51
C THR A 109 18.69 7.54 -5.04
N GLY A 110 19.97 7.86 -4.76
CA GLY A 110 20.41 8.14 -3.39
C GLY A 110 19.79 9.42 -2.83
N LEU A 111 19.77 10.50 -3.61
CA LEU A 111 19.13 11.75 -3.22
C LEU A 111 17.61 11.60 -3.04
N ARG A 112 16.96 10.84 -3.94
CA ARG A 112 15.54 10.56 -3.81
C ARG A 112 15.23 9.85 -2.49
N GLY A 113 15.96 8.77 -2.19
CA GLY A 113 15.78 8.04 -0.94
C GLY A 113 16.04 8.90 0.31
N TYR A 114 17.03 9.77 0.26
CA TYR A 114 17.30 10.73 1.33
C TYR A 114 16.15 11.72 1.53
N LEU A 115 15.64 12.30 0.44
CA LEU A 115 14.51 13.25 0.49
C LEU A 115 13.23 12.56 0.98
N ASP A 116 12.94 11.36 0.49
CA ASP A 116 11.76 10.59 0.91
C ASP A 116 11.82 10.26 2.40
N TYR A 117 13.00 9.89 2.91
CA TYR A 117 13.22 9.63 4.33
C TYR A 117 12.97 10.89 5.19
N HIS A 118 13.51 12.04 4.79
CA HIS A 118 13.31 13.28 5.54
C HIS A 118 11.86 13.76 5.49
N GLN A 119 11.21 13.67 4.34
CA GLN A 119 9.78 13.98 4.22
C GLN A 119 8.93 13.08 5.13
N TRP A 120 9.27 11.78 5.17
CA TRP A 120 8.62 10.85 6.09
C TRP A 120 8.89 11.22 7.54
N LEU A 121 10.15 11.55 7.89
CA LEU A 121 10.54 11.91 9.24
C LEU A 121 9.85 13.20 9.73
N ASP A 122 9.70 14.20 8.85
CA ASP A 122 9.00 15.44 9.20
C ASP A 122 7.51 15.17 9.41
N LYS A 123 6.87 14.38 8.54
CA LYS A 123 5.50 13.93 8.75
C LYS A 123 5.36 13.20 10.10
N PHE A 124 6.28 12.28 10.40
CA PHE A 124 6.27 11.54 11.65
C PHE A 124 6.42 12.44 12.88
N ARG A 125 7.26 13.48 12.79
CA ARG A 125 7.42 14.46 13.88
C ARG A 125 6.18 15.31 14.12
N GLU A 126 5.44 15.62 13.05
CA GLU A 126 4.20 16.40 13.12
C GLU A 126 3.01 15.59 13.64
N GLU A 127 2.85 14.37 13.19
CA GLU A 127 1.64 13.57 13.40
C GLU A 127 1.83 12.41 14.40
N GLY A 128 3.06 11.97 14.62
CA GLY A 128 3.35 10.76 15.40
C GLY A 128 2.96 9.47 14.65
N PHE A 129 2.90 8.36 15.39
CA PHE A 129 2.35 7.11 14.86
C PHE A 129 0.83 7.18 14.82
N PRO A 130 0.18 6.66 13.76
CA PRO A 130 -1.26 6.47 13.77
C PRO A 130 -1.67 5.64 14.98
N HIS A 131 -2.77 6.05 15.60
CA HIS A 131 -3.27 5.44 16.83
C HIS A 131 -4.40 4.45 16.50
N THR A 132 -4.33 3.25 17.08
CA THR A 132 -5.45 2.31 17.04
C THR A 132 -6.39 2.64 18.21
N PRO A 133 -7.67 2.90 17.97
CA PRO A 133 -8.63 3.12 19.04
C PRO A 133 -8.76 1.85 19.92
N PRO A 134 -9.20 1.96 21.16
CA PRO A 134 -9.52 0.78 21.96
C PRO A 134 -10.58 -0.08 21.28
N ILE A 135 -10.51 -1.39 21.51
CA ILE A 135 -11.51 -2.34 21.01
C ILE A 135 -12.86 -2.07 21.69
N GLU A 136 -13.93 -2.05 20.89
CA GLU A 136 -15.28 -1.82 21.38
C GLU A 136 -15.96 -3.11 21.86
N GLU A 137 -17.06 -2.98 22.62
CA GLU A 137 -17.79 -4.13 23.19
C GLU A 137 -18.36 -5.04 22.10
N ASN A 138 -18.98 -4.47 21.05
CA ASN A 138 -19.50 -5.21 19.89
C ASN A 138 -18.40 -5.98 19.14
N GLN A 139 -17.21 -5.39 19.00
CA GLN A 139 -16.05 -6.03 18.38
C GLN A 139 -15.57 -7.21 19.23
N THR A 140 -15.51 -7.01 20.54
CA THR A 140 -15.13 -8.06 21.49
C THR A 140 -16.13 -9.22 21.46
N GLU A 141 -17.42 -8.93 21.37
CA GLU A 141 -18.48 -9.94 21.24
C GLU A 141 -18.32 -10.76 19.95
N VAL A 142 -18.12 -10.10 18.81
CA VAL A 142 -17.91 -10.79 17.53
C VAL A 142 -16.67 -11.67 17.59
N ILE A 143 -15.54 -11.18 18.09
CA ILE A 143 -14.32 -12.01 18.23
C ILE A 143 -14.56 -13.23 19.12
N SER A 144 -15.32 -13.07 20.20
CA SER A 144 -15.59 -14.17 21.13
C SER A 144 -16.47 -15.26 20.53
N ASN A 145 -17.29 -14.90 19.55
CA ASN A 145 -18.19 -15.82 18.83
C ASN A 145 -17.54 -16.46 17.61
N LEU A 146 -16.34 -15.98 17.19
CA LEU A 146 -15.62 -16.64 16.09
C LEU A 146 -15.26 -18.07 16.49
N PRO A 147 -15.38 -19.04 15.57
CA PRO A 147 -14.90 -20.37 15.80
C PRO A 147 -13.43 -20.29 16.22
N GLY A 148 -13.14 -20.78 17.43
CA GLY A 148 -11.81 -20.64 18.04
C GLY A 148 -10.72 -21.14 17.09
N ASN A 149 -9.60 -20.41 17.06
CA ASN A 149 -8.43 -20.71 16.23
C ASN A 149 -7.86 -22.11 16.53
N ARG A 150 -8.51 -23.15 16.06
CA ARG A 150 -8.05 -24.54 16.09
C ARG A 150 -7.39 -24.86 14.76
N GLY A 151 -6.20 -24.24 14.54
CA GLY A 151 -5.28 -24.72 13.53
C GLY A 151 -5.74 -24.57 12.08
N GLY A 152 -5.91 -23.34 11.57
CA GLY A 152 -5.95 -23.08 10.13
C GLY A 152 -7.31 -23.24 9.45
N HIS A 153 -8.42 -23.14 10.17
CA HIS A 153 -9.76 -23.11 9.58
C HIS A 153 -10.10 -21.70 9.07
N SER A 154 -10.66 -21.62 7.88
CA SER A 154 -11.21 -20.38 7.33
C SER A 154 -12.52 -20.01 8.02
N LEU A 155 -12.80 -18.71 8.13
CA LEU A 155 -14.13 -18.25 8.53
C LEU A 155 -15.12 -18.45 7.38
N SER A 156 -16.39 -18.65 7.70
CA SER A 156 -17.45 -18.61 6.70
C SER A 156 -17.62 -17.20 6.13
N GLU A 157 -18.37 -17.03 5.02
CA GLU A 157 -18.64 -15.70 4.46
C GLU A 157 -19.46 -14.83 5.41
N SER A 158 -20.44 -15.43 6.09
CA SER A 158 -21.28 -14.73 7.08
C SER A 158 -20.46 -14.28 8.29
N ASP A 159 -19.59 -15.14 8.84
CA ASP A 159 -18.72 -14.80 9.96
C ASP A 159 -17.71 -13.70 9.59
N SER A 160 -17.11 -13.82 8.41
CA SER A 160 -16.16 -12.83 7.88
C SER A 160 -16.81 -11.45 7.71
N LYS A 161 -18.05 -11.42 7.21
CA LYS A 161 -18.80 -10.16 7.06
C LYS A 161 -19.23 -9.58 8.40
N ALA A 162 -19.69 -10.41 9.33
CA ALA A 162 -19.98 -9.94 10.70
C ALA A 162 -18.74 -9.30 11.32
N LEU A 163 -17.56 -9.89 11.10
CA LEU A 163 -16.30 -9.37 11.57
C LEU A 163 -16.02 -7.98 10.96
N ILE A 164 -15.95 -7.85 9.64
CA ILE A 164 -15.60 -6.58 9.00
C ILE A 164 -16.63 -5.47 9.29
N VAL A 165 -17.90 -5.80 9.39
CA VAL A 165 -18.97 -4.85 9.73
C VAL A 165 -18.81 -4.31 11.16
N ALA A 166 -18.38 -5.13 12.12
CA ALA A 166 -18.10 -4.69 13.49
C ALA A 166 -16.97 -3.62 13.55
N TRP A 167 -16.09 -3.59 12.56
CA TRP A 167 -15.06 -2.55 12.39
C TRP A 167 -15.50 -1.39 11.48
N GLY A 168 -16.80 -1.29 11.16
CA GLY A 168 -17.34 -0.18 10.38
C GLY A 168 -17.13 -0.30 8.87
N VAL A 169 -16.70 -1.46 8.36
CA VAL A 169 -16.61 -1.71 6.91
C VAL A 169 -18.00 -2.02 6.40
N PRO A 170 -18.53 -1.26 5.40
CA PRO A 170 -19.87 -1.50 4.88
C PRO A 170 -19.98 -2.89 4.22
N GLY A 171 -21.00 -3.65 4.61
CA GLY A 171 -21.36 -4.92 3.99
C GLY A 171 -22.57 -4.80 3.07
N THR A 172 -22.73 -5.74 2.16
CA THR A 172 -23.97 -5.92 1.40
C THR A 172 -25.10 -6.39 2.31
N ARG A 173 -26.32 -6.00 2.01
CA ARG A 173 -27.50 -6.55 2.72
C ARG A 173 -27.67 -8.01 2.33
N GLU A 174 -27.78 -8.86 3.34
CA GLU A 174 -27.94 -10.29 3.15
C GLU A 174 -28.70 -10.94 4.30
N THR A 175 -29.11 -12.17 4.06
CA THR A 175 -29.78 -13.00 5.07
C THR A 175 -29.29 -14.44 4.91
N LEU A 176 -28.81 -15.05 5.99
CA LEU A 176 -28.52 -16.48 6.05
C LEU A 176 -29.83 -17.21 6.28
N VAL A 177 -30.11 -18.22 5.46
CA VAL A 177 -31.38 -18.96 5.46
C VAL A 177 -31.11 -20.46 5.44
N SER A 178 -32.09 -21.21 6.00
CA SER A 178 -32.03 -22.68 6.15
C SER A 178 -33.10 -23.40 5.34
N SER A 179 -33.93 -22.69 4.61
CA SER A 179 -34.98 -23.29 3.79
C SER A 179 -35.27 -22.49 2.51
N GLN A 180 -35.86 -23.18 1.51
CA GLN A 180 -36.29 -22.55 0.26
C GLN A 180 -37.31 -21.42 0.49
N GLY A 181 -38.23 -21.65 1.45
CA GLY A 181 -39.24 -20.65 1.79
C GLY A 181 -38.65 -19.36 2.38
N GLU A 182 -37.66 -19.51 3.28
CA GLU A 182 -36.91 -18.40 3.83
C GLU A 182 -36.08 -17.68 2.75
N ALA A 183 -35.49 -18.43 1.81
CA ALA A 183 -34.72 -17.85 0.72
C ALA A 183 -35.60 -16.94 -0.16
N VAL A 184 -36.78 -17.37 -0.55
CA VAL A 184 -37.72 -16.55 -1.30
C VAL A 184 -38.22 -15.36 -0.48
N ALA A 185 -38.49 -15.52 0.80
CA ALA A 185 -38.89 -14.42 1.66
C ALA A 185 -37.78 -13.37 1.78
N ALA A 186 -36.52 -13.78 1.98
CA ALA A 186 -35.36 -12.90 2.03
C ALA A 186 -35.16 -12.16 0.70
N ALA A 187 -35.25 -12.85 -0.44
CA ALA A 187 -35.12 -12.26 -1.76
C ALA A 187 -36.16 -11.13 -2.03
N ARG A 188 -37.40 -11.31 -1.58
CA ARG A 188 -38.45 -10.29 -1.66
C ARG A 188 -38.12 -9.04 -0.83
N VAL A 189 -37.52 -9.22 0.37
CA VAL A 189 -37.10 -8.11 1.25
C VAL A 189 -35.92 -7.34 0.65
N LEU A 190 -34.93 -8.06 0.10
CA LEU A 190 -33.75 -7.50 -0.51
C LEU A 190 -34.02 -6.83 -1.87
N ARG A 191 -35.13 -7.22 -2.51
CA ARG A 191 -35.55 -6.85 -3.86
C ARG A 191 -34.65 -7.45 -4.94
N HIS A 192 -35.27 -8.22 -5.82
CA HIS A 192 -34.60 -8.81 -6.99
C HIS A 192 -33.91 -7.75 -7.87
N PRO A 193 -32.79 -8.11 -8.56
CA PRO A 193 -32.15 -9.42 -8.56
C PRO A 193 -31.31 -9.67 -7.28
N VAL A 194 -31.21 -10.94 -6.89
CA VAL A 194 -30.39 -11.37 -5.76
C VAL A 194 -29.35 -12.42 -6.18
N ALA A 195 -28.34 -12.62 -5.31
CA ALA A 195 -27.40 -13.71 -5.40
C ALA A 195 -27.66 -14.72 -4.28
N LEU A 196 -27.47 -16.01 -4.57
CA LEU A 196 -27.46 -17.09 -3.59
C LEU A 196 -26.07 -17.73 -3.55
N LYS A 197 -25.57 -17.98 -2.34
CA LYS A 197 -24.26 -18.60 -2.11
C LYS A 197 -24.32 -19.56 -0.93
N LEU A 198 -23.64 -20.71 -1.04
CA LEU A 198 -23.45 -21.58 0.12
C LEU A 198 -22.64 -20.85 1.19
N ASP A 199 -23.06 -20.91 2.45
CA ASP A 199 -22.27 -20.48 3.59
C ASP A 199 -21.65 -21.69 4.30
N SER A 200 -20.33 -21.80 4.16
CA SER A 200 -19.52 -22.87 4.72
C SER A 200 -18.09 -22.37 4.90
N PRO A 201 -17.43 -22.66 6.03
CA PRO A 201 -16.01 -22.37 6.23
C PRO A 201 -15.08 -23.31 5.44
N ASP A 202 -15.58 -24.50 5.05
CA ASP A 202 -14.78 -25.56 4.47
C ASP A 202 -14.75 -25.54 2.94
N VAL A 203 -15.66 -24.77 2.30
CA VAL A 203 -15.74 -24.64 0.84
C VAL A 203 -15.24 -23.28 0.39
N LEU A 204 -13.96 -23.20 0.00
CA LEU A 204 -13.32 -21.94 -0.41
C LEU A 204 -13.65 -21.54 -1.86
N HIS A 205 -13.68 -22.48 -2.80
CA HIS A 205 -13.90 -22.25 -4.23
C HIS A 205 -15.38 -22.49 -4.64
N LYS A 206 -16.29 -21.72 -4.06
CA LYS A 206 -17.73 -21.87 -4.23
C LYS A 206 -18.21 -21.74 -5.67
N THR A 207 -17.62 -20.84 -6.45
CA THR A 207 -18.00 -20.58 -7.85
C THR A 207 -17.70 -21.78 -8.75
N GLU A 208 -16.52 -22.36 -8.62
CA GLU A 208 -16.10 -23.54 -9.39
C GLU A 208 -16.91 -24.79 -9.01
N ALA A 209 -17.35 -24.85 -7.74
CA ALA A 209 -18.18 -25.92 -7.25
C ALA A 209 -19.68 -25.79 -7.60
N GLY A 210 -20.08 -24.73 -8.31
CA GLY A 210 -21.51 -24.51 -8.64
C GLY A 210 -22.38 -24.06 -7.47
N LEU A 211 -21.76 -23.49 -6.42
CA LEU A 211 -22.41 -23.10 -5.16
C LEU A 211 -22.70 -21.59 -5.08
N VAL A 212 -22.61 -20.89 -6.21
CA VAL A 212 -22.89 -19.45 -6.35
C VAL A 212 -23.82 -19.25 -7.55
N TRP A 213 -24.97 -18.63 -7.31
CA TRP A 213 -25.95 -18.26 -8.32
C TRP A 213 -26.19 -16.76 -8.28
N LEU A 214 -26.07 -16.11 -9.42
CA LEU A 214 -26.15 -14.64 -9.55
C LEU A 214 -27.34 -14.23 -10.40
N GLY A 215 -27.88 -13.02 -10.15
CA GLY A 215 -28.90 -12.41 -10.99
C GLY A 215 -30.24 -13.12 -10.97
N LEU A 216 -30.66 -13.62 -9.82
CA LEU A 216 -31.94 -14.30 -9.68
C LEU A 216 -33.07 -13.27 -9.60
N ASP A 217 -33.88 -13.19 -10.66
CA ASP A 217 -34.89 -12.14 -10.85
C ASP A 217 -36.30 -12.53 -10.35
N ARG A 218 -36.55 -13.82 -10.10
CA ARG A 218 -37.89 -14.34 -9.76
C ARG A 218 -37.82 -15.28 -8.58
N ASP A 219 -38.88 -15.32 -7.81
CA ASP A 219 -39.04 -16.23 -6.68
C ASP A 219 -38.78 -17.69 -7.05
N GLN A 220 -39.22 -18.13 -8.24
CA GLN A 220 -39.02 -19.50 -8.72
C GLN A 220 -37.55 -19.80 -8.99
N ASP A 221 -36.79 -18.83 -9.47
CA ASP A 221 -35.36 -18.97 -9.72
C ASP A 221 -34.61 -19.12 -8.39
N VAL A 222 -34.98 -18.32 -7.38
CA VAL A 222 -34.44 -18.43 -6.00
C VAL A 222 -34.77 -19.78 -5.39
N TRP A 223 -36.01 -20.25 -5.53
CA TRP A 223 -36.44 -21.57 -5.01
C TRP A 223 -35.63 -22.70 -5.60
N ASN A 224 -35.44 -22.71 -6.93
CA ASN A 224 -34.67 -23.72 -7.64
C ASN A 224 -33.18 -23.67 -7.30
N ALA A 225 -32.59 -22.48 -7.28
CA ALA A 225 -31.19 -22.27 -6.96
C ALA A 225 -30.83 -22.74 -5.55
N TYR A 226 -31.70 -22.48 -4.55
CA TYR A 226 -31.51 -22.98 -3.20
C TYR A 226 -31.45 -24.51 -3.17
N ALA A 227 -32.43 -25.19 -3.82
CA ALA A 227 -32.49 -26.66 -3.88
C ALA A 227 -31.23 -27.26 -4.52
N GLU A 228 -30.74 -26.62 -5.59
CA GLU A 228 -29.56 -27.09 -6.31
C GLU A 228 -28.29 -26.90 -5.49
N ILE A 229 -28.08 -25.73 -4.86
CA ILE A 229 -26.96 -25.46 -3.95
C ILE A 229 -26.92 -26.50 -2.84
N MET A 230 -28.07 -26.79 -2.18
CA MET A 230 -28.14 -27.76 -1.09
C MET A 230 -27.88 -29.20 -1.56
N SER A 231 -28.38 -29.55 -2.74
CA SER A 231 -28.12 -30.87 -3.33
C SER A 231 -26.64 -31.10 -3.63
N ILE A 232 -25.96 -30.09 -4.17
CA ILE A 232 -24.50 -30.13 -4.42
C ILE A 232 -23.73 -30.22 -3.11
N ALA A 233 -24.06 -29.36 -2.13
CA ALA A 233 -23.40 -29.30 -0.84
C ALA A 233 -23.52 -30.63 -0.06
N GLU A 234 -24.70 -31.23 -0.03
CA GLU A 234 -24.91 -32.56 0.56
C GLU A 234 -24.15 -33.66 -0.19
N GLY A 235 -24.02 -33.54 -1.51
CA GLY A 235 -23.21 -34.45 -2.33
C GLY A 235 -21.73 -34.40 -1.96
N LEU A 236 -21.20 -33.17 -1.77
CA LEU A 236 -19.83 -32.96 -1.35
C LEU A 236 -19.56 -33.50 0.06
N ALA A 237 -20.48 -33.28 1.00
CA ALA A 237 -20.36 -33.80 2.36
C ALA A 237 -20.31 -35.33 2.36
N ARG A 238 -21.20 -36.01 1.61
CA ARG A 238 -21.23 -37.50 1.49
C ARG A 238 -19.99 -38.07 0.80
N SER A 239 -19.40 -37.37 -0.17
CA SER A 239 -18.22 -37.87 -0.88
C SER A 239 -16.97 -37.91 0.01
N GLN A 240 -16.87 -37.02 1.00
CA GLN A 240 -15.80 -37.05 2.01
C GLN A 240 -15.96 -38.17 3.04
N GLU A 241 -17.20 -38.51 3.45
CA GLU A 241 -17.46 -39.61 4.37
C GLU A 241 -17.07 -41.00 3.80
N THR A 242 -17.01 -41.11 2.48
CA THR A 242 -16.75 -42.39 1.78
C THR A 242 -15.31 -42.56 1.31
N ASP A 243 -14.40 -41.60 1.55
CA ASP A 243 -12.99 -41.71 1.16
C ASP A 243 -12.20 -42.52 2.20
N PRO A 244 -11.79 -43.76 1.89
CA PRO A 244 -11.06 -44.63 2.83
C PRO A 244 -9.62 -44.16 3.11
N GLY A 245 -9.15 -43.11 2.45
CA GLY A 245 -7.82 -42.53 2.64
C GLY A 245 -7.76 -41.40 3.68
N LEU A 246 -8.89 -40.90 4.15
CA LEU A 246 -8.95 -39.87 5.19
C LEU A 246 -8.86 -40.52 6.59
N PRO A 247 -8.06 -39.94 7.52
CA PRO A 247 -8.05 -40.39 8.90
C PRO A 247 -9.46 -40.29 9.50
N SER A 248 -9.91 -41.36 10.12
CA SER A 248 -11.20 -41.40 10.83
C SER A 248 -11.23 -40.31 11.90
N GLY A 249 -12.04 -39.24 11.66
CA GLY A 249 -12.14 -38.06 12.54
C GLY A 249 -11.88 -36.72 11.89
N GLN A 250 -11.68 -36.62 10.56
CA GLN A 250 -11.77 -35.36 9.88
C GLN A 250 -13.23 -34.95 9.72
N ASP A 251 -13.53 -33.72 10.16
CA ASP A 251 -14.88 -33.19 10.24
C ASP A 251 -15.55 -33.18 8.85
N THR A 252 -16.80 -33.66 8.80
CA THR A 252 -17.67 -33.44 7.65
C THR A 252 -17.79 -31.96 7.33
N ILE A 253 -17.90 -31.63 6.03
CA ILE A 253 -18.10 -30.22 5.59
C ILE A 253 -19.22 -29.60 6.44
N SER A 254 -18.88 -28.51 7.11
CA SER A 254 -19.85 -27.73 7.88
C SER A 254 -20.64 -26.82 6.93
N ILE A 255 -21.96 -26.95 6.95
CA ILE A 255 -22.89 -26.16 6.15
C ILE A 255 -23.72 -25.29 7.11
N ASN A 256 -23.50 -23.98 7.10
CA ASN A 256 -24.26 -23.04 7.92
C ASN A 256 -25.64 -22.73 7.31
N GLY A 257 -25.76 -22.80 5.98
CA GLY A 257 -26.96 -22.47 5.21
C GLY A 257 -26.64 -21.86 3.86
N VAL A 258 -27.57 -21.08 3.34
CA VAL A 258 -27.41 -20.34 2.09
C VAL A 258 -27.56 -18.85 2.36
N LEU A 259 -26.62 -18.03 1.91
CA LEU A 259 -26.70 -16.56 1.94
C LEU A 259 -27.54 -16.10 0.75
N VAL A 260 -28.59 -15.32 1.02
CA VAL A 260 -29.33 -14.54 0.03
C VAL A 260 -28.84 -13.11 0.13
N GLN A 261 -28.27 -12.59 -0.94
CA GLN A 261 -27.54 -11.32 -0.96
C GLN A 261 -28.06 -10.40 -2.06
N GLU A 262 -28.12 -9.09 -1.77
CA GLU A 262 -28.40 -8.09 -2.80
C GLU A 262 -27.29 -8.05 -3.87
N MET A 263 -27.67 -7.73 -5.10
CA MET A 263 -26.73 -7.55 -6.20
C MET A 263 -26.26 -6.09 -6.25
N VAL A 264 -24.94 -5.89 -6.26
CA VAL A 264 -24.29 -4.60 -6.47
C VAL A 264 -23.84 -4.51 -7.92
N SER A 265 -24.16 -3.44 -8.60
CA SER A 265 -23.79 -3.21 -10.00
C SER A 265 -23.18 -1.82 -10.22
N GLY A 266 -22.39 -1.67 -11.29
CA GLY A 266 -21.83 -0.37 -11.68
C GLY A 266 -20.71 0.15 -10.80
N ALA A 267 -20.10 -0.70 -9.97
CA ALA A 267 -19.01 -0.35 -9.08
C ALA A 267 -17.64 -0.70 -9.71
N VAL A 268 -16.61 0.00 -9.25
CA VAL A 268 -15.23 -0.36 -9.53
C VAL A 268 -14.77 -1.34 -8.44
N GLU A 269 -14.25 -2.48 -8.86
CA GLU A 269 -13.74 -3.49 -7.92
C GLU A 269 -12.37 -3.08 -7.39
N VAL A 270 -12.19 -3.20 -6.07
CA VAL A 270 -10.93 -3.01 -5.38
C VAL A 270 -10.67 -4.20 -4.48
N ILE A 271 -9.40 -4.45 -4.17
CA ILE A 271 -8.99 -5.44 -3.19
C ILE A 271 -8.36 -4.74 -1.98
N ILE A 272 -8.82 -5.13 -0.79
CA ILE A 272 -8.25 -4.74 0.49
C ILE A 272 -7.91 -6.04 1.23
N GLY A 273 -6.68 -6.16 1.70
CA GLY A 273 -6.24 -7.34 2.42
C GLY A 273 -5.34 -6.98 3.60
N ILE A 274 -5.29 -7.88 4.57
CA ILE A 274 -4.31 -7.85 5.66
C ILE A 274 -3.50 -9.13 5.58
N SER A 275 -2.18 -8.97 5.68
CA SER A 275 -1.26 -10.07 5.93
C SER A 275 -0.45 -9.77 7.18
N TYR A 276 0.06 -10.80 7.82
CA TYR A 276 0.90 -10.66 8.99
C TYR A 276 2.35 -10.96 8.65
N ASP A 277 3.21 -9.96 8.86
CA ASP A 277 4.65 -10.13 8.77
C ASP A 277 5.24 -10.44 10.16
N PRO A 278 6.02 -11.52 10.33
CA PRO A 278 6.55 -11.92 11.66
C PRO A 278 7.47 -10.89 12.33
N GLN A 279 8.05 -9.95 11.56
CA GLN A 279 8.96 -8.92 12.07
C GLN A 279 8.30 -7.56 12.20
N LEU A 280 7.35 -7.25 11.30
CA LEU A 280 6.77 -5.92 11.17
C LEU A 280 5.32 -5.83 11.67
N GLY A 281 4.68 -6.98 11.93
CA GLY A 281 3.28 -7.04 12.33
C GLY A 281 2.31 -6.99 11.15
N PRO A 282 1.06 -6.55 11.36
CA PRO A 282 0.04 -6.54 10.32
C PRO A 282 0.33 -5.50 9.23
N VAL A 283 0.18 -5.94 7.97
CA VAL A 283 0.40 -5.15 6.75
C VAL A 283 -0.90 -5.04 5.98
N LEU A 284 -1.34 -3.83 5.73
CA LEU A 284 -2.50 -3.52 4.90
C LEU A 284 -2.09 -3.49 3.43
N LEU A 285 -2.86 -4.17 2.59
CA LEU A 285 -2.77 -4.17 1.14
C LEU A 285 -3.99 -3.47 0.54
N PHE A 286 -3.76 -2.61 -0.45
CA PHE A 286 -4.78 -2.03 -1.30
C PHE A 286 -4.38 -2.16 -2.77
N GLY A 287 -5.33 -2.51 -3.63
CA GLY A 287 -5.13 -2.60 -5.09
C GLY A 287 -6.42 -2.55 -5.88
N THR A 288 -6.32 -2.50 -7.20
CA THR A 288 -7.47 -2.68 -8.10
C THR A 288 -7.88 -4.14 -8.11
N GLY A 289 -9.19 -4.41 -7.99
CA GLY A 289 -9.74 -5.77 -8.00
C GLY A 289 -9.73 -6.43 -9.39
N GLY A 290 -10.23 -7.65 -9.43
CA GLY A 290 -10.35 -8.44 -10.65
C GLY A 290 -9.04 -9.01 -11.19
N VAL A 291 -9.07 -9.54 -12.40
CA VAL A 291 -7.94 -10.19 -13.09
C VAL A 291 -6.69 -9.30 -13.19
N MET A 292 -6.85 -7.98 -13.09
CA MET A 292 -5.76 -7.01 -13.21
C MET A 292 -4.76 -7.08 -12.06
N VAL A 293 -5.18 -7.47 -10.86
CA VAL A 293 -4.28 -7.62 -9.71
C VAL A 293 -3.28 -8.74 -9.93
N GLU A 294 -3.75 -9.87 -10.44
CA GLU A 294 -2.92 -11.06 -10.67
C GLU A 294 -1.85 -10.81 -11.75
N VAL A 295 -2.19 -9.99 -12.75
CA VAL A 295 -1.31 -9.75 -13.91
C VAL A 295 -0.36 -8.57 -13.69
N TYR A 296 -0.83 -7.46 -13.10
CA TYR A 296 -0.05 -6.21 -13.04
C TYR A 296 0.58 -5.93 -11.68
N ASN A 297 0.20 -6.66 -10.63
CA ASN A 297 0.73 -6.48 -9.27
C ASN A 297 0.64 -5.01 -8.79
N ASP A 298 -0.43 -4.30 -9.20
CA ASP A 298 -0.64 -2.87 -8.93
C ASP A 298 -1.26 -2.70 -7.55
N VAL A 299 -0.41 -2.76 -6.53
CA VAL A 299 -0.80 -2.71 -5.13
C VAL A 299 0.02 -1.70 -4.34
N ALA A 300 -0.58 -1.15 -3.29
CA ALA A 300 0.07 -0.36 -2.27
C ALA A 300 0.07 -1.12 -0.95
N LEU A 301 1.18 -1.07 -0.21
CA LEU A 301 1.34 -1.72 1.09
C LEU A 301 1.68 -0.68 2.15
N ARG A 302 1.10 -0.84 3.36
CA ARG A 302 1.45 -0.05 4.55
C ARG A 302 1.41 -0.92 5.80
N LEU A 303 2.25 -0.59 6.75
CA LEU A 303 2.16 -1.17 8.10
C LEU A 303 0.90 -0.63 8.79
N CYS A 304 0.19 -1.49 9.51
CA CYS A 304 -0.92 -1.06 10.34
C CYS A 304 -0.42 -0.46 11.68
N PRO A 305 -1.16 0.47 12.28
CA PRO A 305 -2.35 1.13 11.74
C PRO A 305 -2.00 2.20 10.72
N VAL A 306 -2.93 2.54 9.81
CA VAL A 306 -2.76 3.64 8.86
C VAL A 306 -3.61 4.84 9.25
N SER A 307 -3.11 6.04 9.01
CA SER A 307 -3.88 7.28 9.11
C SER A 307 -4.77 7.48 7.89
N LEU A 308 -5.79 8.34 8.01
CA LEU A 308 -6.67 8.68 6.87
C LEU A 308 -5.86 9.26 5.69
N ARG A 309 -4.83 10.06 5.97
CA ARG A 309 -3.93 10.59 4.95
C ARG A 309 -3.14 9.50 4.25
N GLU A 310 -2.57 8.56 4.98
CA GLU A 310 -1.85 7.42 4.40
C GLU A 310 -2.77 6.54 3.56
N ALA A 311 -4.02 6.36 3.96
CA ALA A 311 -5.04 5.68 3.17
C ALA A 311 -5.29 6.38 1.83
N HIS A 312 -5.42 7.71 1.81
CA HIS A 312 -5.52 8.48 0.56
C HIS A 312 -4.25 8.36 -0.30
N GLU A 313 -3.06 8.37 0.32
CA GLU A 313 -1.79 8.18 -0.38
C GLU A 313 -1.70 6.76 -1.00
N MET A 314 -2.17 5.72 -0.31
CA MET A 314 -2.27 4.35 -0.84
C MET A 314 -3.16 4.28 -2.08
N ILE A 315 -4.35 4.88 -2.00
CA ILE A 315 -5.29 4.94 -3.13
C ILE A 315 -4.66 5.66 -4.33
N ALA A 316 -3.98 6.78 -4.09
CA ALA A 316 -3.34 7.56 -5.14
C ALA A 316 -2.12 6.88 -5.76
N GLN A 317 -1.42 6.01 -5.03
CA GLN A 317 -0.23 5.29 -5.46
C GLN A 317 -0.54 4.21 -6.50
N VAL A 318 -1.71 3.58 -6.43
CA VAL A 318 -2.13 2.52 -7.34
C VAL A 318 -2.47 3.11 -8.70
N LYS A 319 -1.90 2.57 -9.78
CA LYS A 319 -2.10 3.07 -11.17
C LYS A 319 -3.55 2.98 -11.59
N GLY A 320 -4.24 1.92 -11.18
CA GLY A 320 -5.67 1.70 -11.42
C GLY A 320 -6.58 2.71 -10.73
N SER A 321 -6.07 3.57 -9.84
CA SER A 321 -6.86 4.63 -9.18
C SER A 321 -7.50 5.61 -10.16
N VAL A 322 -7.04 5.68 -11.39
CA VAL A 322 -7.68 6.46 -12.46
C VAL A 322 -9.14 6.01 -12.70
N LEU A 323 -9.46 4.74 -12.50
CA LEU A 323 -10.81 4.20 -12.63
C LEU A 323 -11.74 4.74 -11.52
N LEU A 324 -11.19 4.92 -10.32
CA LEU A 324 -11.92 5.46 -9.17
C LEU A 324 -12.28 6.94 -9.33
N ARG A 325 -11.53 7.68 -10.14
CA ARG A 325 -11.81 9.11 -10.40
C ARG A 325 -12.88 9.37 -11.46
N GLY A 326 -13.48 8.30 -11.98
CA GLY A 326 -14.41 8.34 -13.09
C GLY A 326 -13.74 8.19 -14.44
N PHE A 327 -14.09 7.15 -15.17
CA PHE A 327 -13.50 6.82 -16.47
C PHE A 327 -14.60 6.50 -17.48
N ARG A 328 -14.50 7.00 -18.70
CA ARG A 328 -15.43 6.75 -19.82
C ARG A 328 -16.90 6.97 -19.47
N GLY A 329 -17.21 8.05 -18.74
CA GLY A 329 -18.59 8.40 -18.38
C GLY A 329 -19.15 7.71 -17.14
N GLN A 330 -18.35 6.89 -16.46
CA GLN A 330 -18.69 6.39 -15.12
C GLN A 330 -18.51 7.51 -14.08
N PRO A 331 -19.37 7.61 -13.08
CA PRO A 331 -19.20 8.58 -12.00
C PRO A 331 -17.95 8.22 -11.17
N PRO A 332 -17.33 9.20 -10.50
CA PRO A 332 -16.25 8.93 -9.56
C PRO A 332 -16.76 8.12 -8.38
N ALA A 333 -15.91 7.23 -7.87
CA ALA A 333 -16.14 6.53 -6.61
C ALA A 333 -15.98 7.49 -5.42
N ASP A 334 -16.55 7.13 -4.29
CA ASP A 334 -16.35 7.82 -3.03
C ASP A 334 -14.97 7.46 -2.44
N ILE A 335 -13.98 8.29 -2.76
CA ILE A 335 -12.59 8.08 -2.33
C ILE A 335 -12.45 8.26 -0.81
N ASP A 336 -13.23 9.14 -0.19
CA ASP A 336 -13.17 9.40 1.24
C ASP A 336 -13.73 8.19 2.02
N ALA A 337 -14.87 7.65 1.62
CA ALA A 337 -15.41 6.42 2.20
C ALA A 337 -14.48 5.21 2.01
N LEU A 338 -13.79 5.13 0.86
CA LEU A 338 -12.79 4.09 0.62
C LEU A 338 -11.57 4.26 1.55
N ALA A 339 -11.09 5.47 1.75
CA ALA A 339 -9.98 5.77 2.67
C ALA A 339 -10.35 5.44 4.13
N GLU A 340 -11.56 5.80 4.57
CA GLU A 340 -12.09 5.42 5.88
C GLU A 340 -12.15 3.89 6.03
N THR A 341 -12.60 3.18 4.99
CA THR A 341 -12.60 1.71 4.97
C THR A 341 -11.21 1.13 5.17
N LEU A 342 -10.18 1.68 4.52
CA LEU A 342 -8.79 1.26 4.71
C LEU A 342 -8.32 1.46 6.16
N VAL A 343 -8.67 2.60 6.78
CA VAL A 343 -8.36 2.86 8.19
C VAL A 343 -9.04 1.84 9.09
N HIS A 344 -10.33 1.58 8.89
CA HIS A 344 -11.08 0.59 9.68
C HIS A 344 -10.48 -0.81 9.56
N VAL A 345 -10.15 -1.26 8.34
CA VAL A 345 -9.50 -2.55 8.11
C VAL A 345 -8.12 -2.60 8.77
N SER A 346 -7.36 -1.51 8.75
CA SER A 346 -6.05 -1.46 9.44
C SER A 346 -6.17 -1.59 10.96
N HIS A 347 -7.18 -0.94 11.57
CA HIS A 347 -7.48 -1.09 13.00
C HIS A 347 -7.90 -2.52 13.33
N MET A 348 -8.72 -3.14 12.47
CA MET A 348 -9.07 -4.56 12.60
C MET A 348 -7.83 -5.44 12.61
N GLY A 349 -6.88 -5.21 11.70
CA GLY A 349 -5.61 -5.94 11.65
C GLY A 349 -4.81 -5.84 12.94
N MET A 350 -4.75 -4.67 13.57
CA MET A 350 -4.10 -4.47 14.86
C MET A 350 -4.80 -5.22 16.00
N HIS A 351 -6.15 -5.20 16.03
CA HIS A 351 -6.92 -5.86 17.09
C HIS A 351 -6.92 -7.39 16.97
N LEU A 352 -6.73 -7.92 15.77
CA LEU A 352 -6.75 -9.36 15.48
C LEU A 352 -5.34 -9.96 15.36
N GLU A 353 -4.30 -9.19 15.69
CA GLU A 353 -2.91 -9.65 15.64
C GLU A 353 -2.74 -10.99 16.38
N GLY A 354 -2.22 -11.98 15.66
CA GLY A 354 -2.03 -13.35 16.19
C GLY A 354 -3.30 -14.19 16.30
N ARG A 355 -4.44 -13.73 15.73
CA ARG A 355 -5.72 -14.48 15.73
C ARG A 355 -6.21 -14.84 14.33
N LEU A 356 -5.69 -14.20 13.27
CA LEU A 356 -5.95 -14.49 11.86
C LEU A 356 -4.70 -15.04 11.19
#